data_4fc981152d4f99ec746f1e77db94dee2
#
_entry.id   4fc981152d4f99ec746f1e77db94dee2
#
_cell.length_a   1.000
_cell.length_b   1.000
_cell.length_c   1.000
_cell.angle_alpha   90.00
_cell.angle_beta   90.00
_cell.angle_gamma   90.00
#
_symmetry.space_group_name_H-M   'P 1'
#
loop_
_entity.id
_entity.type
_entity.pdbx_description
1 polymer ?
#
loop_
_entity_poly.entity_id
_entity_poly.type
_entity_poly.pdbx_seq_one_letter_code
_entity_poly.pdbx_strand_id
1 'polypeptide(L)'
;MKRILVVTALAVVGLAAGAQADERALDLAIGDLARKDREMPIVLDGITEAAEGALLTPPELAERLDDVQVLFVGESHTDMEFHRVQLRVIQELHRRGRTVIVGLEMYPAAAQEWLDRWISDETLTEEGFLDESHWYRSWGYNWEYYRDIFVFARENGLRMVGVNVPRDVVQTVRREGFEGLSEEQRALLPERVDTDSAEHQQLFRAFFGDEDSLHGNMPPALFEGMFRAQCTW
;
A
#
# COMPACT_ATOMS: atom_id res chain seq x y z
N MET A 1 -20.56 -13.91 6.29
CA MET A 1 -19.08 -13.92 6.20
C MET A 1 -18.68 -12.74 5.35
N LYS A 2 -17.94 -11.78 5.93
CA LYS A 2 -17.49 -10.58 5.20
C LYS A 2 -16.28 -10.99 4.36
N ARG A 3 -16.36 -10.83 3.06
CA ARG A 3 -15.22 -11.13 2.14
C ARG A 3 -14.34 -9.91 2.05
N ILE A 4 -13.05 -10.10 2.30
CA ILE A 4 -12.01 -9.12 2.02
C ILE A 4 -11.47 -9.49 0.65
N LEU A 5 -11.59 -8.59 -0.31
CA LEU A 5 -10.96 -8.73 -1.62
C LEU A 5 -9.65 -7.94 -1.57
N VAL A 6 -8.53 -8.65 -1.60
CA VAL A 6 -7.21 -8.06 -1.75
C VAL A 6 -6.91 -8.04 -3.25
N VAL A 7 -6.94 -6.87 -3.85
CA VAL A 7 -6.45 -6.68 -5.22
C VAL A 7 -4.97 -6.35 -5.10
N THR A 8 -4.13 -7.38 -5.21
CA THR A 8 -2.68 -7.20 -5.29
C THR A 8 -2.33 -6.99 -6.76
N ALA A 9 -2.14 -5.74 -7.17
CA ALA A 9 -1.47 -5.48 -8.42
C ALA A 9 0.01 -5.81 -8.24
N LEU A 10 0.45 -6.96 -8.74
CA LEU A 10 1.87 -7.30 -8.79
C LEU A 10 2.50 -6.42 -9.88
N ALA A 11 3.21 -5.38 -9.45
CA ALA A 11 3.98 -4.55 -10.34
C ALA A 11 5.18 -5.33 -10.85
N VAL A 12 5.19 -5.64 -12.13
CA VAL A 12 6.44 -5.93 -12.82
C VAL A 12 7.16 -4.59 -12.99
N VAL A 13 8.08 -4.30 -12.08
CA VAL A 13 8.98 -3.15 -12.22
C VAL A 13 9.85 -3.41 -13.44
N GLY A 14 9.57 -2.72 -14.53
CA GLY A 14 10.46 -2.63 -15.67
C GLY A 14 11.71 -1.83 -15.30
N LEU A 15 12.67 -2.45 -14.65
CA LEU A 15 14.04 -1.96 -14.57
C LEU A 15 14.70 -2.15 -15.93
N ALA A 16 14.88 -1.06 -16.65
CA ALA A 16 15.82 -1.02 -17.77
C ALA A 16 17.22 -1.33 -17.23
N ALA A 17 17.77 -2.44 -17.68
CA ALA A 17 19.09 -3.02 -17.52
C ALA A 17 19.15 -4.25 -16.58
N GLY A 18 18.86 -5.42 -17.15
CA GLY A 18 19.62 -6.63 -16.86
C GLY A 18 19.38 -7.39 -15.55
N ALA A 19 18.38 -7.08 -14.75
CA ALA A 19 17.95 -7.98 -13.70
C ALA A 19 16.87 -8.91 -14.27
N GLN A 20 17.27 -10.17 -14.56
CA GLN A 20 16.28 -11.23 -14.68
C GLN A 20 15.52 -11.26 -13.33
N ALA A 21 14.21 -11.03 -13.37
CA ALA A 21 13.36 -11.30 -12.21
C ALA A 21 13.65 -12.73 -11.77
N ASP A 22 13.92 -12.94 -10.48
CA ASP A 22 14.14 -14.29 -9.97
C ASP A 22 12.80 -15.05 -10.08
N GLU A 23 12.72 -15.94 -11.06
CA GLU A 23 11.54 -16.77 -11.31
C GLU A 23 11.09 -17.52 -10.04
N ARG A 24 12.01 -17.78 -9.10
CA ARG A 24 11.69 -18.44 -7.82
C ARG A 24 10.76 -17.61 -6.93
N ALA A 25 10.78 -16.30 -7.05
CA ALA A 25 9.82 -15.44 -6.33
C ALA A 25 8.37 -15.67 -6.80
N LEU A 26 8.18 -16.17 -8.02
CA LEU A 26 6.89 -16.53 -8.59
C LEU A 26 6.44 -17.94 -8.19
N ASP A 27 7.38 -18.76 -7.68
CA ASP A 27 7.14 -20.15 -7.27
C ASP A 27 6.92 -20.34 -5.77
N LEU A 28 6.69 -19.26 -5.04
CA LEU A 28 6.41 -19.35 -3.61
C LEU A 28 5.13 -20.14 -3.34
N ALA A 29 5.20 -21.03 -2.35
CA ALA A 29 4.05 -21.82 -1.89
C ALA A 29 3.19 -20.98 -0.92
N ILE A 30 2.68 -19.85 -1.41
CA ILE A 30 1.81 -18.93 -0.66
C ILE A 30 0.44 -18.84 -1.31
N GLY A 31 -0.57 -18.48 -0.53
CA GLY A 31 -1.94 -18.36 -1.00
C GLY A 31 -2.59 -19.71 -1.32
N ASP A 32 -3.47 -19.72 -2.31
CA ASP A 32 -4.20 -20.93 -2.74
C ASP A 32 -3.38 -21.73 -3.77
N LEU A 33 -2.76 -22.81 -3.31
CA LEU A 33 -1.92 -23.70 -4.15
C LEU A 33 -2.70 -24.33 -5.30
N ALA A 34 -4.03 -24.44 -5.25
CA ALA A 34 -4.85 -24.93 -6.35
C ALA A 34 -4.86 -23.96 -7.56
N ARG A 35 -4.38 -22.74 -7.37
CA ARG A 35 -4.25 -21.73 -8.41
C ARG A 35 -2.83 -21.59 -8.96
N LYS A 36 -1.86 -22.33 -8.39
CA LYS A 36 -0.50 -22.38 -8.93
C LYS A 36 -0.55 -22.92 -10.36
N ASP A 37 0.32 -22.38 -11.21
CA ASP A 37 0.46 -22.75 -12.62
C ASP A 37 -0.77 -22.47 -13.51
N ARG A 38 -1.73 -21.67 -13.02
CA ARG A 38 -2.85 -21.21 -13.86
C ARG A 38 -2.42 -20.02 -14.72
N GLU A 39 -2.65 -20.15 -16.02
CA GLU A 39 -2.47 -19.03 -16.96
C GLU A 39 -3.67 -18.08 -16.88
N MET A 40 -3.37 -16.78 -16.89
CA MET A 40 -4.38 -15.71 -16.93
C MET A 40 -4.06 -14.74 -18.05
N PRO A 41 -5.08 -14.22 -18.75
CA PRO A 41 -4.89 -13.17 -19.72
C PRO A 41 -4.47 -11.87 -19.01
N ILE A 42 -3.36 -11.27 -19.44
CA ILE A 42 -2.96 -9.93 -19.04
C ILE A 42 -3.11 -9.03 -20.26
N VAL A 43 -3.92 -7.99 -20.12
CA VAL A 43 -4.17 -7.01 -21.17
C VAL A 43 -3.67 -5.66 -20.68
N LEU A 44 -2.90 -4.96 -21.50
CA LEU A 44 -2.47 -3.59 -21.20
C LEU A 44 -3.72 -2.72 -20.97
N ASP A 45 -3.67 -1.89 -19.95
CA ASP A 45 -4.78 -1.04 -19.50
C ASP A 45 -6.06 -1.80 -19.08
N GLY A 46 -5.97 -3.13 -18.93
CA GLY A 46 -7.05 -3.99 -18.44
C GLY A 46 -6.91 -4.32 -16.95
N ILE A 47 -8.02 -4.73 -16.37
CA ILE A 47 -8.07 -5.25 -15.00
C ILE A 47 -8.31 -6.75 -15.10
N THR A 48 -7.40 -7.56 -14.57
CA THR A 48 -7.59 -9.01 -14.50
C THR A 48 -7.91 -9.43 -13.06
N GLU A 49 -9.07 -10.04 -12.87
CA GLU A 49 -9.42 -10.63 -11.60
C GLU A 49 -8.68 -11.97 -11.43
N ALA A 50 -7.79 -12.05 -10.45
CA ALA A 50 -6.92 -13.19 -10.24
C ALA A 50 -7.66 -14.48 -9.82
N ALA A 51 -8.87 -14.38 -9.26
CA ALA A 51 -9.64 -15.53 -8.80
C ALA A 51 -10.17 -16.40 -9.96
N GLU A 52 -10.70 -15.74 -11.00
CA GLU A 52 -11.39 -16.40 -12.11
C GLU A 52 -10.72 -16.16 -13.46
N GLY A 53 -9.71 -15.26 -13.51
CA GLY A 53 -9.05 -14.85 -14.75
C GLY A 53 -9.92 -13.95 -15.64
N ALA A 54 -10.96 -13.34 -15.07
CA ALA A 54 -11.87 -12.48 -15.82
C ALA A 54 -11.23 -11.12 -16.09
N LEU A 55 -11.43 -10.61 -17.30
CA LEU A 55 -11.08 -9.23 -17.66
C LEU A 55 -12.23 -8.31 -17.25
N LEU A 56 -11.92 -7.25 -16.53
CA LEU A 56 -12.87 -6.28 -16.03
C LEU A 56 -12.54 -4.88 -16.55
N THR A 57 -13.59 -4.12 -16.75
CA THR A 57 -13.51 -2.65 -16.86
C THR A 57 -13.55 -2.01 -15.47
N PRO A 58 -13.12 -0.75 -15.30
CA PRO A 58 -13.22 -0.06 -13.99
C PRO A 58 -14.64 -0.02 -13.40
N PRO A 59 -15.72 0.19 -14.18
CA PRO A 59 -17.09 0.07 -13.65
C PRO A 59 -17.45 -1.32 -13.15
N GLU A 60 -17.04 -2.38 -13.87
CA GLU A 60 -17.28 -3.77 -13.45
C GLU A 60 -16.49 -4.13 -12.19
N LEU A 61 -15.25 -3.63 -12.05
CA LEU A 61 -14.50 -3.75 -10.81
C LEU A 61 -15.28 -3.09 -9.66
N ALA A 62 -15.73 -1.84 -9.85
CA ALA A 62 -16.46 -1.11 -8.82
C ALA A 62 -17.76 -1.84 -8.41
N GLU A 63 -18.44 -2.51 -9.34
CA GLU A 63 -19.59 -3.36 -9.05
C GLU A 63 -19.23 -4.58 -8.19
N ARG A 64 -18.13 -5.25 -8.51
CA ARG A 64 -17.65 -6.39 -7.71
C ARG A 64 -17.22 -5.99 -6.30
N LEU A 65 -16.95 -4.72 -6.07
CA LEU A 65 -16.57 -4.16 -4.78
C LEU A 65 -17.76 -3.68 -3.92
N ASP A 66 -19.00 -3.85 -4.37
CA ASP A 66 -20.18 -3.32 -3.67
C ASP A 66 -20.29 -3.79 -2.20
N ASP A 67 -19.90 -5.03 -1.89
CA ASP A 67 -19.89 -5.59 -0.54
C ASP A 67 -18.55 -5.43 0.19
N VAL A 68 -17.55 -4.83 -0.44
CA VAL A 68 -16.21 -4.65 0.14
C VAL A 68 -16.18 -3.40 0.99
N GLN A 69 -15.72 -3.54 2.24
CA GLN A 69 -15.61 -2.41 3.19
C GLN A 69 -14.21 -1.80 3.20
N VAL A 70 -13.18 -2.58 2.94
CA VAL A 70 -11.78 -2.15 2.90
C VAL A 70 -11.15 -2.71 1.64
N LEU A 71 -10.55 -1.84 0.85
CA LEU A 71 -9.83 -2.15 -0.36
C LEU A 71 -8.39 -1.66 -0.24
N PHE A 72 -7.43 -2.54 -0.44
CA PHE A 72 -6.02 -2.18 -0.56
C PHE A 72 -5.65 -2.07 -2.03
N VAL A 73 -5.09 -0.94 -2.43
CA VAL A 73 -4.63 -0.69 -3.80
C VAL A 73 -3.13 -0.40 -3.73
N GLY A 74 -2.32 -1.41 -4.04
CA GLY A 74 -0.87 -1.30 -4.03
C GLY A 74 -0.34 -0.43 -5.17
N GLU A 75 0.94 -0.02 -5.05
CA GLU A 75 1.60 0.83 -6.03
C GLU A 75 3.10 0.53 -6.16
N SER A 76 3.69 1.08 -7.22
CA SER A 76 5.10 1.43 -7.28
C SER A 76 5.20 2.95 -7.18
N HIS A 77 5.84 3.46 -6.12
CA HIS A 77 5.82 4.87 -5.72
C HIS A 77 6.18 5.88 -6.82
N THR A 78 6.94 5.47 -7.81
CA THR A 78 7.42 6.35 -8.89
C THR A 78 6.76 6.08 -10.24
N ASP A 79 5.77 5.20 -10.28
CA ASP A 79 5.06 4.86 -11.51
C ASP A 79 3.67 5.51 -11.53
N MET A 80 3.50 6.48 -12.41
CA MET A 80 2.25 7.24 -12.59
C MET A 80 1.04 6.38 -12.94
N GLU A 81 1.23 5.23 -13.59
CA GLU A 81 0.09 4.40 -13.99
C GLU A 81 -0.59 3.78 -12.77
N PHE A 82 0.16 3.40 -11.74
CA PHE A 82 -0.43 2.93 -10.49
C PHE A 82 -1.30 4.00 -9.84
N HIS A 83 -0.81 5.25 -9.76
CA HIS A 83 -1.57 6.35 -9.17
C HIS A 83 -2.83 6.69 -9.99
N ARG A 84 -2.75 6.57 -11.31
CA ARG A 84 -3.93 6.70 -12.19
C ARG A 84 -4.96 5.60 -11.92
N VAL A 85 -4.51 4.36 -11.70
CA VAL A 85 -5.41 3.25 -11.34
C VAL A 85 -6.05 3.50 -9.98
N GLN A 86 -5.28 3.93 -8.97
CA GLN A 86 -5.80 4.30 -7.66
C GLN A 86 -6.88 5.37 -7.77
N LEU A 87 -6.60 6.47 -8.49
CA LEU A 87 -7.56 7.54 -8.72
C LEU A 87 -8.82 7.04 -9.42
N ARG A 88 -8.67 6.23 -10.49
CA ARG A 88 -9.81 5.68 -11.23
C ARG A 88 -10.71 4.82 -10.37
N VAL A 89 -10.14 3.99 -9.51
CA VAL A 89 -10.90 3.18 -8.54
C VAL A 89 -11.69 4.07 -7.58
N ILE A 90 -11.07 5.10 -7.02
CA ILE A 90 -11.72 6.07 -6.13
C ILE A 90 -12.89 6.76 -6.86
N GLN A 91 -12.66 7.23 -8.09
CA GLN A 91 -13.66 7.89 -8.92
C GLN A 91 -14.86 6.99 -9.22
N GLU A 92 -14.62 5.73 -9.60
CA GLU A 92 -15.70 4.79 -9.91
C GLU A 92 -16.55 4.43 -8.69
N LEU A 93 -15.93 4.23 -7.53
CA LEU A 93 -16.63 3.98 -6.29
C LEU A 93 -17.47 5.21 -5.87
N HIS A 94 -16.89 6.41 -5.98
CA HIS A 94 -17.61 7.66 -5.69
C HIS A 94 -18.80 7.87 -6.65
N ARG A 95 -18.59 7.66 -7.95
CA ARG A 95 -19.65 7.77 -8.98
C ARG A 95 -20.81 6.81 -8.73
N ARG A 96 -20.57 5.66 -8.14
CA ARG A 96 -21.61 4.69 -7.70
C ARG A 96 -22.34 5.12 -6.41
N GLY A 97 -22.03 6.29 -5.88
CA GLY A 97 -22.64 6.80 -4.66
C GLY A 97 -22.13 6.17 -3.37
N ARG A 98 -20.95 5.50 -3.41
CA ARG A 98 -20.31 4.96 -2.20
C ARG A 98 -19.72 6.10 -1.37
N THR A 99 -19.82 5.99 -0.06
CA THR A 99 -19.03 6.83 0.85
C THR A 99 -17.60 6.31 0.84
N VAL A 100 -16.71 7.02 0.12
CA VAL A 100 -15.31 6.66 -0.01
C VAL A 100 -14.51 7.40 1.05
N ILE A 101 -13.64 6.68 1.77
CA ILE A 101 -12.61 7.23 2.65
C ILE A 101 -11.27 6.79 2.07
N VAL A 102 -10.38 7.75 1.81
CA VAL A 102 -9.07 7.49 1.22
C VAL A 102 -8.05 7.32 2.35
N GLY A 103 -7.57 6.09 2.54
CA GLY A 103 -6.48 5.77 3.48
C GLY A 103 -5.12 6.05 2.84
N LEU A 104 -4.28 6.81 3.51
CA LEU A 104 -2.98 7.28 3.02
C LEU A 104 -1.83 6.68 3.83
N GLU A 105 -1.02 5.85 3.18
CA GLU A 105 0.21 5.28 3.76
C GLU A 105 1.24 6.36 4.10
N MET A 106 1.30 7.44 3.33
CA MET A 106 2.28 8.51 3.48
C MET A 106 2.12 9.32 4.78
N TYR A 107 1.00 9.17 5.47
CA TYR A 107 0.72 9.90 6.70
C TYR A 107 0.38 8.98 7.87
N PRO A 108 0.96 9.24 9.06
CA PRO A 108 0.50 8.60 10.28
C PRO A 108 -0.87 9.17 10.71
N ALA A 109 -1.61 8.41 11.52
CA ALA A 109 -2.89 8.85 12.07
C ALA A 109 -2.80 10.20 12.82
N ALA A 110 -1.65 10.51 13.41
CA ALA A 110 -1.39 11.80 14.06
C ALA A 110 -1.38 13.00 13.10
N ALA A 111 -1.29 12.77 11.80
CA ALA A 111 -1.32 13.81 10.77
C ALA A 111 -2.74 14.21 10.33
N GLN A 112 -3.79 13.69 10.99
CA GLN A 112 -5.19 13.87 10.59
C GLN A 112 -5.60 15.34 10.47
N GLU A 113 -5.09 16.22 11.32
CA GLU A 113 -5.39 17.64 11.28
C GLU A 113 -5.05 18.29 9.93
N TRP A 114 -3.92 17.95 9.33
CA TRP A 114 -3.51 18.49 8.02
C TRP A 114 -4.39 17.97 6.89
N LEU A 115 -4.80 16.69 6.97
CA LEU A 115 -5.69 16.08 5.97
C LEU A 115 -7.10 16.67 6.06
N ASP A 116 -7.61 16.90 7.26
CA ASP A 116 -8.91 17.54 7.48
C ASP A 116 -8.90 18.99 6.97
N ARG A 117 -7.79 19.72 7.19
CA ARG A 117 -7.62 21.07 6.65
C ARG A 117 -7.53 21.09 5.13
N TRP A 118 -6.82 20.13 4.53
CA TRP A 118 -6.78 20.02 3.07
C TRP A 118 -8.17 19.93 2.44
N ILE A 119 -9.07 19.19 3.06
CA ILE A 119 -10.44 19.00 2.57
C ILE A 119 -11.34 20.21 2.87
N SER A 120 -11.18 20.85 4.02
CA SER A 120 -12.15 21.85 4.51
C SER A 120 -11.74 23.30 4.30
N ASP A 121 -10.45 23.61 4.18
CA ASP A 121 -9.94 24.98 4.07
C ASP A 121 -9.69 25.33 2.60
N GLU A 122 -10.67 26.00 1.98
CA GLU A 122 -10.58 26.43 0.58
C GLU A 122 -9.44 27.42 0.30
N THR A 123 -8.93 28.08 1.35
CA THR A 123 -7.83 29.06 1.22
C THR A 123 -6.45 28.42 1.26
N LEU A 124 -6.36 27.17 1.73
CA LEU A 124 -5.10 26.42 1.79
C LEU A 124 -4.64 26.06 0.38
N THR A 125 -3.51 26.59 -0.03
CA THR A 125 -2.88 26.28 -1.32
C THR A 125 -2.18 24.92 -1.28
N GLU A 126 -1.88 24.35 -2.45
CA GLU A 126 -1.07 23.12 -2.54
C GLU A 126 0.30 23.30 -1.88
N GLU A 127 0.99 24.41 -2.17
CA GLU A 127 2.28 24.74 -1.56
C GLU A 127 2.16 24.84 -0.03
N GLY A 128 1.13 25.51 0.46
CA GLY A 128 0.86 25.63 1.90
C GLY A 128 0.61 24.27 2.55
N PHE A 129 -0.17 23.41 1.89
CA PHE A 129 -0.40 22.05 2.37
C PHE A 129 0.89 21.22 2.44
N LEU A 130 1.72 21.28 1.39
CA LEU A 130 2.99 20.54 1.32
C LEU A 130 3.97 20.97 2.42
N ASP A 131 4.02 22.27 2.69
CA ASP A 131 4.86 22.84 3.73
C ASP A 131 4.38 22.44 5.13
N GLU A 132 3.10 22.66 5.44
CA GLU A 132 2.52 22.40 6.75
C GLU A 132 2.48 20.90 7.08
N SER A 133 2.14 20.04 6.12
CA SER A 133 2.11 18.60 6.30
C SER A 133 3.50 17.96 6.24
N HIS A 134 4.52 18.75 5.94
CA HIS A 134 5.89 18.28 5.77
C HIS A 134 6.03 17.13 4.77
N TRP A 135 5.32 17.19 3.63
CA TRP A 135 5.25 16.13 2.64
C TRP A 135 6.62 15.54 2.30
N TYR A 136 7.57 16.36 1.87
CA TYR A 136 8.89 15.90 1.45
C TYR A 136 9.78 15.37 2.58
N ARG A 137 9.44 15.67 3.83
CA ARG A 137 10.09 15.10 5.01
C ARG A 137 9.43 13.79 5.45
N SER A 138 8.13 13.69 5.29
CA SER A 138 7.33 12.55 5.74
C SER A 138 7.37 11.41 4.72
N TRP A 139 7.18 11.73 3.44
CA TRP A 139 7.10 10.74 2.36
C TRP A 139 8.32 10.75 1.44
N GLY A 140 8.72 11.94 0.96
CA GLY A 140 9.94 12.14 0.17
C GLY A 140 9.78 11.92 -1.33
N TYR A 141 8.67 11.39 -1.82
CA TYR A 141 8.38 11.25 -3.25
C TYR A 141 7.77 12.53 -3.82
N ASN A 142 7.92 12.71 -5.13
CA ASN A 142 7.36 13.87 -5.82
C ASN A 142 5.83 13.90 -5.62
N TRP A 143 5.33 15.08 -5.22
CA TRP A 143 3.90 15.34 -5.04
C TRP A 143 3.07 15.04 -6.29
N GLU A 144 3.59 15.31 -7.49
CA GLU A 144 2.90 15.10 -8.75
C GLU A 144 2.40 13.65 -8.95
N TYR A 145 3.03 12.65 -8.31
CA TYR A 145 2.54 11.28 -8.37
C TYR A 145 1.19 11.12 -7.70
N TYR A 146 0.92 11.85 -6.63
CA TYR A 146 -0.24 11.68 -5.75
C TYR A 146 -1.25 12.82 -5.89
N ARG A 147 -0.85 13.93 -6.47
CA ARG A 147 -1.59 15.19 -6.55
C ARG A 147 -3.04 15.00 -6.99
N ASP A 148 -3.27 14.28 -8.05
CA ASP A 148 -4.60 14.12 -8.62
C ASP A 148 -5.58 13.40 -7.68
N ILE A 149 -5.09 12.48 -6.84
CA ILE A 149 -5.89 11.80 -5.80
C ILE A 149 -6.31 12.83 -4.73
N PHE A 150 -5.37 13.66 -4.27
CA PHE A 150 -5.63 14.68 -3.27
C PHE A 150 -6.57 15.77 -3.77
N VAL A 151 -6.36 16.23 -5.00
CA VAL A 151 -7.23 17.24 -5.64
C VAL A 151 -8.64 16.68 -5.82
N PHE A 152 -8.78 15.47 -6.35
CA PHE A 152 -10.09 14.83 -6.51
C PHE A 152 -10.81 14.66 -5.17
N ALA A 153 -10.10 14.22 -4.12
CA ALA A 153 -10.67 14.09 -2.79
C ALA A 153 -11.20 15.43 -2.26
N ARG A 154 -10.42 16.52 -2.40
CA ARG A 154 -10.82 17.87 -2.00
C ARG A 154 -12.03 18.37 -2.76
N GLU A 155 -12.02 18.27 -4.09
CA GLU A 155 -13.11 18.75 -4.96
C GLU A 155 -14.44 18.03 -4.71
N ASN A 156 -14.38 16.78 -4.23
CA ASN A 156 -15.57 15.97 -3.97
C ASN A 156 -15.86 15.78 -2.47
N GLY A 157 -15.14 16.47 -1.58
CA GLY A 157 -15.33 16.38 -0.13
C GLY A 157 -15.08 14.98 0.44
N LEU A 158 -14.22 14.18 -0.20
CA LEU A 158 -13.89 12.84 0.29
C LEU A 158 -12.99 12.93 1.52
N ARG A 159 -13.34 12.21 2.55
CA ARG A 159 -12.50 12.13 3.75
C ARG A 159 -11.19 11.41 3.40
N MET A 160 -10.07 11.99 3.84
CA MET A 160 -8.75 11.38 3.79
C MET A 160 -8.29 11.05 5.21
N VAL A 161 -7.62 9.92 5.40
CA VAL A 161 -7.13 9.50 6.71
C VAL A 161 -5.70 8.97 6.60
N GLY A 162 -4.83 9.38 7.53
CA GLY A 162 -3.51 8.77 7.69
C GLY A 162 -3.66 7.39 8.33
N VAL A 163 -3.09 6.36 7.71
CA VAL A 163 -3.24 4.97 8.18
C VAL A 163 -1.93 4.37 8.69
N ASN A 164 -0.85 5.11 8.60
CA ASN A 164 0.46 4.63 9.03
C ASN A 164 0.75 4.96 10.50
N VAL A 165 1.82 4.40 11.01
CA VAL A 165 2.37 4.73 12.32
C VAL A 165 3.54 5.72 12.17
N PRO A 166 3.88 6.51 13.22
CA PRO A 166 5.04 7.40 13.18
C PRO A 166 6.35 6.65 12.90
N ARG A 167 7.23 7.27 12.12
CA ARG A 167 8.52 6.66 11.74
C ARG A 167 9.41 6.28 12.90
N ASP A 168 9.38 7.03 14.00
CA ASP A 168 10.15 6.73 15.20
C ASP A 168 9.69 5.41 15.84
N VAL A 169 8.39 5.12 15.83
CA VAL A 169 7.84 3.84 16.30
C VAL A 169 8.38 2.69 15.46
N VAL A 170 8.30 2.78 14.12
CA VAL A 170 8.83 1.76 13.20
C VAL A 170 10.34 1.57 13.40
N GLN A 171 11.09 2.67 13.59
CA GLN A 171 12.53 2.60 13.81
C GLN A 171 12.88 1.95 15.15
N THR A 172 12.12 2.21 16.22
CA THR A 172 12.30 1.57 17.52
C THR A 172 12.05 0.07 17.38
N VAL A 173 10.92 -0.34 16.79
CA VAL A 173 10.62 -1.76 16.56
C VAL A 173 11.72 -2.44 15.74
N ARG A 174 12.21 -1.78 14.70
CA ARG A 174 13.30 -2.31 13.86
C ARG A 174 14.58 -2.59 14.65
N ARG A 175 14.97 -1.69 15.55
CA ARG A 175 16.25 -1.74 16.27
C ARG A 175 16.18 -2.55 17.54
N GLU A 176 15.11 -2.40 18.28
CA GLU A 176 14.97 -2.82 19.67
C GLU A 176 13.82 -3.82 19.89
N GLY A 177 13.02 -4.10 18.85
CA GLY A 177 11.82 -4.91 18.99
C GLY A 177 10.65 -4.12 19.61
N PHE A 178 9.56 -4.82 19.85
CA PHE A 178 8.37 -4.23 20.49
C PHE A 178 8.62 -3.88 21.97
N GLU A 179 9.60 -4.51 22.59
CA GLU A 179 10.01 -4.28 23.97
C GLU A 179 10.69 -2.92 24.17
N GLY A 180 11.27 -2.36 23.10
CA GLY A 180 11.89 -1.03 23.11
C GLY A 180 10.91 0.13 23.05
N LEU A 181 9.61 -0.14 22.82
CA LEU A 181 8.59 0.91 22.71
C LEU A 181 8.23 1.50 24.08
N SER A 182 8.11 2.83 24.14
CA SER A 182 7.48 3.50 25.28
C SER A 182 5.97 3.18 25.34
N GLU A 183 5.31 3.48 26.48
CA GLU A 183 3.86 3.29 26.62
C GLU A 183 3.10 4.15 25.58
N GLU A 184 3.55 5.38 25.33
CA GLU A 184 2.97 6.27 24.34
C GLU A 184 3.13 5.71 22.92
N GLN A 185 4.30 5.20 22.58
CA GLN A 185 4.55 4.58 21.28
C GLN A 185 3.72 3.29 21.13
N ARG A 186 3.62 2.50 22.17
CA ARG A 186 2.81 1.27 22.17
C ARG A 186 1.32 1.55 21.94
N ALA A 187 0.81 2.64 22.50
CA ALA A 187 -0.59 3.04 22.32
C ALA A 187 -0.95 3.44 20.89
N LEU A 188 0.05 3.68 20.02
CA LEU A 188 -0.15 3.99 18.60
C LEU A 188 -0.28 2.74 17.74
N LEU A 189 0.01 1.57 18.29
CA LEU A 189 -0.08 0.29 17.59
C LEU A 189 -1.37 -0.45 17.95
N PRO A 190 -1.83 -1.36 17.08
CA PRO A 190 -2.88 -2.29 17.45
C PRO A 190 -2.43 -3.17 18.64
N GLU A 191 -3.39 -3.71 19.35
CA GLU A 191 -3.13 -4.59 20.49
C GLU A 191 -2.18 -5.74 20.13
N ARG A 192 -2.31 -6.26 18.91
CA ARG A 192 -1.47 -7.29 18.36
C ARG A 192 -0.98 -6.93 16.95
N VAL A 193 0.33 -6.99 16.75
CA VAL A 193 0.97 -7.00 15.43
C VAL A 193 1.34 -8.46 15.12
N ASP A 194 0.83 -8.98 14.01
CA ASP A 194 1.10 -10.36 13.59
C ASP A 194 2.46 -10.44 12.87
N THR A 195 3.41 -11.09 13.51
CA THR A 195 4.75 -11.38 12.95
C THR A 195 4.95 -12.85 12.64
N ASP A 196 3.91 -13.68 12.82
CA ASP A 196 4.02 -15.14 12.75
C ASP A 196 3.49 -15.72 11.43
N SER A 197 2.98 -14.87 10.53
CA SER A 197 2.50 -15.33 9.22
C SER A 197 3.63 -15.93 8.39
N ALA A 198 3.58 -17.25 8.20
CA ALA A 198 4.57 -17.98 7.42
C ALA A 198 4.59 -17.52 5.94
N GLU A 199 3.43 -17.21 5.37
CA GLU A 199 3.30 -16.72 3.99
C GLU A 199 3.96 -15.35 3.84
N HIS A 200 3.71 -14.44 4.78
CA HIS A 200 4.35 -13.11 4.77
C HIS A 200 5.87 -13.22 4.94
N GLN A 201 6.35 -14.08 5.84
CA GLN A 201 7.78 -14.33 6.02
C GLN A 201 8.43 -14.90 4.74
N GLN A 202 7.76 -15.83 4.05
CA GLN A 202 8.27 -16.38 2.79
C GLN A 202 8.37 -15.30 1.71
N LEU A 203 7.32 -14.48 1.56
CA LEU A 203 7.31 -13.39 0.61
C LEU A 203 8.43 -12.38 0.91
N PHE A 204 8.56 -11.95 2.16
CA PHE A 204 9.58 -11.00 2.57
C PHE A 204 11.00 -11.57 2.38
N ARG A 205 11.19 -12.87 2.66
CA ARG A 205 12.47 -13.58 2.44
C ARG A 205 12.84 -13.64 0.96
N ALA A 206 11.89 -13.88 0.07
CA ALA A 206 12.13 -13.88 -1.36
C ALA A 206 12.60 -12.50 -1.88
N PHE A 207 12.21 -11.41 -1.23
CA PHE A 207 12.67 -10.07 -1.59
C PHE A 207 14.01 -9.69 -0.93
N PHE A 208 14.29 -10.12 0.29
CA PHE A 208 15.37 -9.57 1.11
C PHE A 208 16.24 -10.60 1.84
N GLY A 209 15.88 -11.87 1.85
CA GLY A 209 16.40 -12.83 2.84
C GLY A 209 17.57 -13.70 2.41
N ASP A 210 17.69 -14.05 1.14
CA ASP A 210 18.63 -15.06 0.64
C ASP A 210 19.64 -14.50 -0.36
N GLU A 211 20.73 -15.24 -0.63
CA GLU A 211 21.72 -14.87 -1.66
C GLU A 211 21.09 -14.65 -3.02
N ASP A 212 20.02 -15.39 -3.28
CA ASP A 212 19.22 -15.34 -4.51
C ASP A 212 18.01 -14.41 -4.40
N SER A 213 17.89 -13.62 -3.33
CA SER A 213 16.79 -12.64 -3.19
C SER A 213 16.97 -11.47 -4.14
N LEU A 214 15.86 -10.78 -4.47
CA LEU A 214 15.87 -9.63 -5.38
C LEU A 214 16.80 -8.48 -4.92
N HIS A 215 17.07 -8.38 -3.63
CA HIS A 215 17.92 -7.33 -3.02
C HIS A 215 19.21 -7.86 -2.38
N GLY A 216 19.56 -9.13 -2.64
CA GLY A 216 20.78 -9.75 -2.13
C GLY A 216 20.68 -10.27 -0.70
N ASN A 217 21.78 -10.85 -0.20
CA ASN A 217 21.83 -11.49 1.10
C ASN A 217 21.83 -10.46 2.24
N MET A 218 20.90 -10.61 3.16
CA MET A 218 20.77 -9.77 4.36
C MET A 218 21.14 -10.57 5.61
N PRO A 219 21.97 -10.01 6.52
CA PRO A 219 22.26 -10.67 7.79
C PRO A 219 20.98 -10.97 8.60
N PRO A 220 20.87 -12.16 9.23
CA PRO A 220 19.63 -12.59 9.91
C PRO A 220 19.07 -11.58 10.92
N ALA A 221 19.91 -10.97 11.74
CA ALA A 221 19.45 -9.97 12.72
C ALA A 221 18.86 -8.71 12.06
N LEU A 222 19.43 -8.30 10.93
CA LEU A 222 18.90 -7.19 10.15
C LEU A 222 17.57 -7.57 9.48
N PHE A 223 17.49 -8.79 8.94
CA PHE A 223 16.27 -9.32 8.36
C PHE A 223 15.12 -9.34 9.36
N GLU A 224 15.33 -9.88 10.55
CA GLU A 224 14.28 -9.91 11.59
C GLU A 224 13.81 -8.51 12.00
N GLY A 225 14.74 -7.57 12.17
CA GLY A 225 14.41 -6.18 12.48
C GLY A 225 13.59 -5.52 11.38
N MET A 226 13.98 -5.74 10.12
CA MET A 226 13.25 -5.20 8.96
C MET A 226 11.88 -5.87 8.79
N PHE A 227 11.79 -7.18 9.01
CA PHE A 227 10.51 -7.88 8.95
C PHE A 227 9.53 -7.38 10.01
N ARG A 228 9.99 -7.22 11.28
CA ARG A 228 9.16 -6.61 12.33
C ARG A 228 8.70 -5.20 11.97
N ALA A 229 9.63 -4.39 11.42
CA ALA A 229 9.28 -3.05 10.94
C ALA A 229 8.21 -3.09 9.84
N GLN A 230 8.34 -4.01 8.88
CA GLN A 230 7.36 -4.21 7.82
C GLN A 230 5.99 -4.63 8.35
N CYS A 231 5.94 -5.50 9.35
CA CYS A 231 4.68 -5.89 10.00
C CYS A 231 4.05 -4.75 10.80
N THR A 232 4.84 -3.77 11.22
CA THR A 232 4.40 -2.61 12.01
C THR A 232 3.90 -1.47 11.12
N TRP A 233 4.49 -1.37 9.93
CA TRP A 233 4.14 -0.39 8.91
C TRP A 233 2.76 -0.68 8.30
#